data_8226c2f6d215fb36d4d744a260c8b1fc
#
_entry.id   8226c2f6d215fb36d4d744a260c8b1fc
#
_cell.length_a   1.000
_cell.length_b   1.000
_cell.length_c   1.000
_cell.angle_alpha   90.00
_cell.angle_beta   90.00
_cell.angle_gamma   90.00
#
_symmetry.space_group_name_H-M   'P 1'
#
loop_
_entity.id
_entity.type
_entity.pdbx_description
1 polymer ?
#
loop_
_entity_poly.entity_id
_entity_poly.type
_entity_poly.pdbx_seq_one_letter_code
_entity_poly.pdbx_strand_id
1 'polypeptide(L)'
;MPSDASEVYRRYLSAVMLHGHASAKACELGATDLYALNILQLTGPMTPGELGTRTGLTTGPTTRLIDRLEQAGYVRRAPDPGDRRKVIVEPIGKPADLDRVMAPARQRIGELLRGYSPEQFEVLFDYFARATDAYQEAAEQLRSHNAG
;
A
#
# COMPACT_ATOMS: atom_id res chain seq x y z
N MET A 1 10.64 -23.51 -10.44
CA MET A 1 11.29 -22.34 -11.04
C MET A 1 12.80 -22.59 -11.14
N PRO A 2 13.46 -22.17 -12.22
CA PRO A 2 14.93 -22.16 -12.26
C PRO A 2 15.46 -21.33 -11.09
N SER A 3 16.58 -21.75 -10.49
CA SER A 3 17.19 -21.08 -9.34
C SER A 3 17.45 -19.58 -9.57
N ASP A 4 17.81 -19.22 -10.79
CA ASP A 4 18.05 -17.85 -11.24
C ASP A 4 16.76 -16.99 -11.20
N ALA A 5 15.63 -17.51 -11.68
CA ALA A 5 14.35 -16.78 -11.65
C ALA A 5 13.86 -16.52 -10.22
N SER A 6 14.08 -17.48 -9.30
CA SER A 6 13.75 -17.29 -7.88
C SER A 6 14.62 -16.21 -7.23
N GLU A 7 15.90 -16.16 -7.57
CA GLU A 7 16.81 -15.14 -7.07
C GLU A 7 16.41 -13.75 -7.59
N VAL A 8 16.15 -13.61 -8.88
CA VAL A 8 15.71 -12.33 -9.48
C VAL A 8 14.43 -11.83 -8.81
N TYR A 9 13.46 -12.71 -8.61
CA TYR A 9 12.20 -12.37 -7.96
C TYR A 9 12.40 -11.89 -6.51
N ARG A 10 13.19 -12.61 -5.71
CA ARG A 10 13.49 -12.23 -4.33
C ARG A 10 14.23 -10.90 -4.23
N ARG A 11 15.15 -10.63 -5.15
CA ARG A 11 15.84 -9.33 -5.26
C ARG A 11 14.88 -8.20 -5.59
N TYR A 12 13.95 -8.44 -6.51
CA TYR A 12 12.91 -7.48 -6.86
C TYR A 12 12.05 -7.14 -5.64
N LEU A 13 11.51 -8.13 -4.93
CA LEU A 13 10.70 -7.90 -3.73
C LEU A 13 11.48 -7.12 -2.66
N SER A 14 12.74 -7.49 -2.43
CA SER A 14 13.61 -6.78 -1.48
C SER A 14 13.83 -5.32 -1.87
N ALA A 15 14.01 -5.02 -3.15
CA ALA A 15 14.19 -3.66 -3.64
C ALA A 15 12.91 -2.83 -3.50
N VAL A 16 11.74 -3.41 -3.78
CA VAL A 16 10.43 -2.77 -3.58
C VAL A 16 10.21 -2.43 -2.10
N MET A 17 10.50 -3.36 -1.19
CA MET A 17 10.39 -3.14 0.25
C MET A 17 11.36 -2.05 0.73
N LEU A 18 12.62 -2.10 0.29
CA LEU A 18 13.62 -1.09 0.63
C LEU A 18 13.17 0.30 0.19
N HIS A 19 12.67 0.43 -1.04
CA HIS A 19 12.14 1.70 -1.56
C HIS A 19 10.94 2.19 -0.74
N GLY A 20 10.02 1.29 -0.37
CA GLY A 20 8.88 1.63 0.48
C GLY A 20 9.30 2.17 1.86
N HIS A 21 10.24 1.51 2.52
CA HIS A 21 10.79 1.97 3.81
C HIS A 21 11.51 3.33 3.69
N ALA A 22 12.33 3.50 2.66
CA ALA A 22 13.05 4.75 2.42
C ALA A 22 12.08 5.90 2.11
N SER A 23 11.04 5.64 1.33
CA SER A 23 10.00 6.62 0.98
C SER A 23 9.21 7.06 2.22
N ALA A 24 8.81 6.11 3.05
CA ALA A 24 8.12 6.41 4.30
C ALA A 24 8.98 7.29 5.20
N LYS A 25 10.24 6.93 5.40
CA LYS A 25 11.19 7.70 6.21
C LYS A 25 11.39 9.12 5.67
N ALA A 26 11.49 9.29 4.36
CA ALA A 26 11.62 10.59 3.71
C ALA A 26 10.40 11.50 3.92
N CYS A 27 9.22 10.91 4.14
CA CYS A 27 7.97 11.60 4.47
C CYS A 27 7.69 11.65 5.99
N GLU A 28 8.68 11.31 6.83
CA GLU A 28 8.53 11.23 8.29
C GLU A 28 7.42 10.27 8.74
N LEU A 29 7.20 9.23 7.97
CA LEU A 29 6.21 8.17 8.22
C LEU A 29 6.90 6.84 8.55
N GLY A 30 6.19 5.96 9.25
CA GLY A 30 6.53 4.54 9.32
C GLY A 30 6.12 3.80 8.04
N ALA A 31 6.72 2.64 7.78
CA ALA A 31 6.37 1.81 6.62
C ALA A 31 4.88 1.39 6.64
N THR A 32 4.34 1.08 7.82
CA THR A 32 2.93 0.72 7.98
C THR A 32 2.00 1.90 7.71
N ASP A 33 2.41 3.13 8.09
CA ASP A 33 1.65 4.36 7.79
C ASP A 33 1.55 4.57 6.28
N LEU A 34 2.67 4.42 5.55
CA LEU A 34 2.68 4.53 4.09
C LEU A 34 1.84 3.44 3.43
N TYR A 35 1.89 2.22 3.94
CA TYR A 35 1.07 1.11 3.45
C TYR A 35 -0.43 1.39 3.65
N ALA A 36 -0.84 1.86 4.83
CA ALA A 36 -2.22 2.23 5.10
C ALA A 36 -2.70 3.37 4.20
N LEU A 37 -1.87 4.39 3.98
CA LEU A 37 -2.18 5.48 3.06
C LEU A 37 -2.37 4.96 1.63
N ASN A 38 -1.53 4.06 1.17
CA ASN A 38 -1.67 3.43 -0.15
C ASN A 38 -2.98 2.65 -0.29
N ILE A 39 -3.39 1.90 0.75
CA ILE A 39 -4.69 1.21 0.78
C ILE A 39 -5.83 2.21 0.61
N LEU A 40 -5.82 3.30 1.37
CA LEU A 40 -6.84 4.35 1.28
C LEU A 40 -6.89 5.01 -0.10
N GLN A 41 -5.74 5.26 -0.71
CA GLN A 41 -5.67 5.83 -2.06
C GLN A 41 -6.21 4.88 -3.15
N LEU A 42 -5.97 3.59 -3.01
CA LEU A 42 -6.41 2.57 -3.97
C LEU A 42 -7.88 2.19 -3.80
N THR A 43 -8.35 2.11 -2.57
CA THR A 43 -9.68 1.54 -2.23
C THR A 43 -10.71 2.61 -1.93
N GLY A 44 -10.26 3.82 -1.58
CA GLY A 44 -11.14 4.91 -1.14
C GLY A 44 -11.34 4.97 0.38
N PRO A 45 -12.16 5.90 0.84
CA PRO A 45 -12.46 6.09 2.25
C PRO A 45 -13.03 4.84 2.92
N MET A 46 -12.66 4.60 4.16
CA MET A 46 -13.15 3.48 4.95
C MET A 46 -13.19 3.80 6.44
N THR A 47 -13.86 2.97 7.22
CA THR A 47 -13.88 3.11 8.68
C THR A 47 -12.51 2.76 9.28
N PRO A 48 -12.16 3.27 10.47
CA PRO A 48 -10.96 2.85 11.19
C PRO A 48 -10.88 1.32 11.39
N GLY A 49 -12.02 0.66 11.68
CA GLY A 49 -12.08 -0.79 11.84
C GLY A 49 -11.72 -1.54 10.56
N GLU A 50 -12.22 -1.10 9.41
CA GLU A 50 -11.87 -1.66 8.08
C GLU A 50 -10.38 -1.45 7.77
N LEU A 51 -9.85 -0.27 8.04
CA LEU A 51 -8.43 0.01 7.85
C LEU A 51 -7.56 -0.88 8.74
N GLY A 52 -7.93 -1.07 9.99
CA GLY A 52 -7.25 -1.98 10.92
C GLY A 52 -7.22 -3.42 10.39
N THR A 53 -8.35 -3.92 9.91
CA THR A 53 -8.45 -5.25 9.32
C THR A 53 -7.53 -5.40 8.10
N ARG A 54 -7.51 -4.41 7.21
CA ARG A 54 -6.69 -4.44 5.98
C ARG A 54 -5.19 -4.31 6.26
N THR A 55 -4.81 -3.61 7.32
CA THR A 55 -3.41 -3.46 7.74
C THR A 55 -2.93 -4.53 8.72
N GLY A 56 -3.84 -5.37 9.22
CA GLY A 56 -3.53 -6.37 10.24
C GLY A 56 -3.29 -5.78 11.63
N LEU A 57 -3.75 -4.55 11.89
CA LEU A 57 -3.59 -3.87 13.17
C LEU A 57 -4.85 -3.99 14.04
N THR A 58 -4.63 -4.03 15.36
CA THR A 58 -5.69 -3.91 16.35
C THR A 58 -6.14 -2.44 16.52
N THR A 59 -7.19 -2.20 17.28
CA THR A 59 -7.84 -0.88 17.41
C THR A 59 -6.89 0.24 17.88
N GLY A 60 -6.11 0.00 18.93
CA GLY A 60 -5.19 1.01 19.47
C GLY A 60 -4.11 1.45 18.48
N PRO A 61 -3.32 0.52 17.91
CA PRO A 61 -2.36 0.84 16.87
C PRO A 61 -2.98 1.50 15.63
N THR A 62 -4.18 1.09 15.20
CA THR A 62 -4.90 1.71 14.10
C THR A 62 -5.23 3.18 14.40
N THR A 63 -5.75 3.46 15.59
CA THR A 63 -6.05 4.84 16.02
C THR A 63 -4.80 5.71 15.98
N ARG A 64 -3.68 5.23 16.52
CA ARG A 64 -2.41 5.97 16.52
C ARG A 64 -1.86 6.21 15.10
N LEU A 65 -2.01 5.22 14.23
CA LEU A 65 -1.63 5.34 12.81
C LEU A 65 -2.45 6.44 12.12
N ILE A 66 -3.76 6.45 12.32
CA ILE A 66 -4.65 7.47 11.75
C ILE A 66 -4.29 8.85 12.30
N ASP A 67 -4.03 8.97 13.59
CA ASP A 67 -3.60 10.23 14.22
C ASP A 67 -2.31 10.77 13.58
N ARG A 68 -1.31 9.91 13.35
CA ARG A 68 -0.07 10.32 12.67
C ARG A 68 -0.32 10.80 11.24
N LEU A 69 -1.11 10.06 10.48
CA LEU A 69 -1.45 10.43 9.10
C LEU A 69 -2.27 11.72 9.03
N GLU A 70 -3.16 11.94 9.98
CA GLU A 70 -3.96 13.16 10.06
C GLU A 70 -3.10 14.38 10.44
N GLN A 71 -2.23 14.24 11.44
CA GLN A 71 -1.28 15.29 11.82
C GLN A 71 -0.31 15.65 10.68
N ALA A 72 0.11 14.67 9.90
CA ALA A 72 0.96 14.89 8.73
C ALA A 72 0.20 15.47 7.51
N GLY A 73 -1.13 15.59 7.57
CA GLY A 73 -1.95 16.14 6.51
C GLY A 73 -2.25 15.19 5.35
N TYR A 74 -2.09 13.88 5.54
CA TYR A 74 -2.32 12.87 4.50
C TYR A 74 -3.74 12.33 4.48
N VAL A 75 -4.42 12.36 5.62
CA VAL A 75 -5.81 11.88 5.76
C VAL A 75 -6.60 12.83 6.66
N ARG A 76 -7.91 12.69 6.64
CA ARG A 76 -8.82 13.30 7.61
C ARG A 76 -9.89 12.31 8.04
N ARG A 77 -10.40 12.50 9.26
CA ARG A 77 -11.63 11.84 9.71
C ARG A 77 -12.82 12.70 9.26
N ALA A 78 -13.85 12.04 8.76
CA ALA A 78 -15.08 12.69 8.33
C ALA A 78 -16.29 11.83 8.67
N PRO A 79 -17.50 12.41 8.77
CA PRO A 79 -18.72 11.59 8.86
C PRO A 79 -18.92 10.79 7.61
N ASP A 80 -19.39 9.53 7.74
CA ASP A 80 -19.79 8.72 6.61
C ASP A 80 -20.98 9.39 5.89
N PRO A 81 -20.93 9.58 4.56
CA PRO A 81 -22.04 10.14 3.79
C PRO A 81 -23.33 9.34 3.89
N GLY A 82 -23.23 8.01 4.06
CA GLY A 82 -24.37 7.09 4.19
C GLY A 82 -24.92 6.97 5.60
N ASP A 83 -24.10 7.18 6.63
CA ASP A 83 -24.49 7.13 8.03
C ASP A 83 -23.60 8.08 8.87
N ARG A 84 -24.11 9.27 9.19
CA ARG A 84 -23.38 10.30 9.93
C ARG A 84 -22.95 9.91 11.36
N ARG A 85 -23.44 8.78 11.87
CA ARG A 85 -22.99 8.21 13.15
C ARG A 85 -21.68 7.47 13.05
N LYS A 86 -21.27 7.11 11.84
CA LYS A 86 -19.99 6.46 11.54
C LYS A 86 -18.95 7.48 11.12
N VAL A 87 -17.72 7.23 11.53
CA VAL A 87 -16.54 7.99 11.09
C VAL A 87 -15.83 7.19 10.01
N ILE A 88 -15.43 7.88 8.94
CA ILE A 88 -14.56 7.34 7.92
C ILE A 88 -13.22 8.08 7.94
N VAL A 89 -12.20 7.40 7.47
CA VAL A 89 -10.88 7.97 7.18
C VAL A 89 -10.77 8.11 5.67
N GLU A 90 -10.47 9.30 5.21
CA GLU A 90 -10.31 9.57 3.78
C GLU A 90 -8.97 10.22 3.47
N PRO A 91 -8.34 9.88 2.34
CA PRO A 91 -7.09 10.53 1.93
C PRO A 91 -7.37 11.97 1.49
N ILE A 92 -6.44 12.88 1.81
CA ILE A 92 -6.48 14.27 1.38
C ILE A 92 -5.58 14.44 0.17
N GLY A 93 -6.15 14.33 -1.04
CA GLY A 93 -5.43 14.57 -2.29
C GLY A 93 -4.17 13.69 -2.47
N LYS A 94 -3.23 14.18 -3.29
CA LYS A 94 -1.88 13.63 -3.39
C LYS A 94 -0.93 14.58 -2.67
N PRO A 95 -0.39 14.19 -1.49
CA PRO A 95 0.57 15.03 -0.80
C PRO A 95 1.79 15.28 -1.68
N ALA A 96 2.16 16.56 -1.85
CA ALA A 96 3.26 16.96 -2.73
C ALA A 96 4.60 16.30 -2.35
N ASP A 97 4.83 16.10 -1.05
CA ASP A 97 6.05 15.47 -0.55
C ASP A 97 6.11 13.98 -0.92
N LEU A 98 5.01 13.25 -0.80
CA LEU A 98 4.95 11.85 -1.19
C LEU A 98 5.12 11.69 -2.71
N ASP A 99 4.47 12.53 -3.50
CA ASP A 99 4.61 12.49 -4.97
C ASP A 99 6.06 12.77 -5.38
N ARG A 100 6.70 13.76 -4.78
CA ARG A 100 8.12 14.09 -5.02
C ARG A 100 9.06 12.93 -4.68
N VAL A 101 8.83 12.24 -3.56
CA VAL A 101 9.64 11.11 -3.12
C VAL A 101 9.46 9.89 -4.02
N MET A 102 8.24 9.65 -4.49
CA MET A 102 7.92 8.49 -5.34
C MET A 102 8.24 8.72 -6.83
N ALA A 103 8.31 9.95 -7.29
CA ALA A 103 8.48 10.30 -8.70
C ALA A 103 9.74 9.69 -9.36
N PRO A 104 10.92 9.70 -8.76
CA PRO A 104 12.12 9.14 -9.41
C PRO A 104 11.99 7.66 -9.74
N ALA A 105 11.48 6.84 -8.80
CA ALA A 105 11.28 5.42 -9.04
C ALA A 105 10.19 5.18 -10.10
N ARG A 106 9.07 5.90 -10.00
CA ARG A 106 7.98 5.83 -10.97
C ARG A 106 8.44 6.16 -12.38
N GLN A 107 9.27 7.20 -12.55
CA GLN A 107 9.82 7.59 -13.84
C GLN A 107 10.72 6.49 -14.42
N ARG A 108 11.66 5.97 -13.62
CA ARG A 108 12.59 4.91 -14.07
C ARG A 108 11.86 3.62 -14.43
N ILE A 109 10.87 3.21 -13.65
CA ILE A 109 10.03 2.05 -13.96
C ILE A 109 9.22 2.29 -15.24
N GLY A 110 8.65 3.49 -15.40
CA GLY A 110 7.95 3.88 -16.63
C GLY A 110 8.84 3.85 -17.87
N GLU A 111 10.12 4.22 -17.75
CA GLU A 111 11.10 4.11 -18.83
C GLU A 111 11.38 2.65 -19.20
N LEU A 112 11.53 1.77 -18.22
CA LEU A 112 11.70 0.33 -18.44
C LEU A 112 10.48 -0.26 -19.16
N LEU A 113 9.28 0.08 -18.73
CA LEU A 113 8.03 -0.44 -19.30
C LEU A 113 7.83 -0.04 -20.78
N ARG A 114 8.36 1.10 -21.21
CA ARG A 114 8.32 1.51 -22.61
C ARG A 114 9.13 0.60 -23.57
N GLY A 115 10.05 -0.20 -23.01
CA GLY A 115 10.80 -1.20 -23.77
C GLY A 115 10.05 -2.50 -24.05
N TYR A 116 8.86 -2.69 -23.47
CA TYR A 116 8.03 -3.86 -23.66
C TYR A 116 7.00 -3.65 -24.78
N SER A 117 6.70 -4.72 -25.54
CA SER A 117 5.59 -4.68 -26.49
C SER A 117 4.24 -4.64 -25.76
N PRO A 118 3.13 -4.22 -26.42
CA PRO A 118 1.81 -4.26 -25.82
C PRO A 118 1.45 -5.65 -25.26
N GLU A 119 1.77 -6.72 -25.98
CA GLU A 119 1.49 -8.10 -25.57
C GLU A 119 2.32 -8.50 -24.33
N GLN A 120 3.59 -8.10 -24.28
CA GLN A 120 4.43 -8.32 -23.11
C GLN A 120 3.93 -7.56 -21.88
N PHE A 121 3.45 -6.34 -22.10
CA PHE A 121 2.86 -5.51 -21.07
C PHE A 121 1.59 -6.16 -20.49
N GLU A 122 0.70 -6.67 -21.33
CA GLU A 122 -0.51 -7.39 -20.89
C GLU A 122 -0.16 -8.58 -20.01
N VAL A 123 0.79 -9.42 -20.43
CA VAL A 123 1.25 -10.60 -19.65
C VAL A 123 1.81 -10.17 -18.29
N LEU A 124 2.64 -9.12 -18.27
CA LEU A 124 3.25 -8.62 -17.04
C LEU A 124 2.19 -8.10 -16.04
N PHE A 125 1.21 -7.36 -16.52
CA PHE A 125 0.17 -6.79 -15.67
C PHE A 125 -0.89 -7.82 -15.25
N ASP A 126 -1.18 -8.83 -16.08
CA ASP A 126 -1.97 -9.99 -15.66
C ASP A 126 -1.28 -10.74 -14.52
N TYR A 127 0.03 -10.96 -14.63
CA TYR A 127 0.80 -11.56 -13.53
C TYR A 127 0.70 -10.75 -12.23
N PHE A 128 0.88 -9.43 -12.27
CA PHE A 128 0.79 -8.60 -11.08
C PHE A 128 -0.60 -8.65 -10.43
N ALA A 129 -1.66 -8.61 -11.22
CA ALA A 129 -3.02 -8.73 -10.71
C ALA A 129 -3.24 -10.05 -9.99
N ARG A 130 -2.93 -11.17 -10.64
CA ARG A 130 -3.11 -12.51 -10.06
C ARG A 130 -2.19 -12.78 -8.86
N ALA A 131 -0.96 -12.27 -8.90
CA ALA A 131 -0.03 -12.38 -7.78
C ALA A 131 -0.50 -11.56 -6.57
N THR A 132 -1.16 -10.42 -6.80
CA THR A 132 -1.77 -9.62 -5.73
C THR A 132 -2.81 -10.44 -4.98
N ASP A 133 -3.74 -11.06 -5.70
CA ASP A 133 -4.78 -11.91 -5.09
C ASP A 133 -4.18 -13.06 -4.28
N ALA A 134 -3.18 -13.75 -4.85
CA ALA A 134 -2.50 -14.86 -4.18
C ALA A 134 -1.81 -14.42 -2.87
N TYR A 135 -1.16 -13.25 -2.84
CA TYR A 135 -0.54 -12.73 -1.63
C TYR A 135 -1.58 -12.29 -0.59
N GLN A 136 -2.69 -11.70 -1.01
CA GLN A 136 -3.78 -11.30 -0.11
C GLN A 136 -4.41 -12.53 0.56
N GLU A 137 -4.74 -13.56 -0.22
CA GLU A 137 -5.28 -14.83 0.30
C GLU A 137 -4.32 -15.50 1.28
N ALA A 138 -3.03 -15.57 0.94
CA ALA A 138 -2.01 -16.13 1.82
C ALA A 138 -1.88 -15.34 3.14
N ALA A 139 -1.94 -14.02 3.09
CA ALA A 139 -1.91 -13.17 4.28
C ALA A 139 -3.14 -13.38 5.17
N GLU A 140 -4.32 -13.56 4.60
CA GLU A 140 -5.55 -13.87 5.34
C GLU A 140 -5.48 -15.23 6.03
N GLN A 141 -4.95 -16.25 5.37
CA GLN A 141 -4.74 -17.57 5.95
C GLN A 141 -3.80 -17.53 7.16
N LEU A 142 -2.70 -16.76 7.07
CA LEU A 142 -1.77 -16.57 8.18
C LEU A 142 -2.42 -15.86 9.37
N ARG A 143 -3.25 -14.86 9.12
CA ARG A 143 -3.99 -14.14 10.18
C ARG A 143 -5.01 -15.04 10.87
N SER A 144 -5.73 -15.86 10.12
CA SER A 144 -6.72 -16.79 10.66
C SER A 144 -6.08 -17.85 11.56
N HIS A 145 -4.89 -18.34 11.21
CA HIS A 145 -4.12 -19.30 12.00
C HIS A 145 -3.62 -18.72 13.33
N ASN A 146 -3.28 -17.44 13.36
CA ASN A 146 -2.77 -16.76 14.55
C ASN A 146 -3.87 -16.26 15.49
N ALA A 147 -5.13 -16.30 15.07
CA ALA A 147 -6.29 -15.89 15.88
C ALA A 147 -6.96 -17.06 16.63
N GLY A 148 -6.50 -18.30 16.44
CA GLY A 148 -6.93 -19.51 17.14
C GLY A 148 -5.89 -19.95 18.16
#